data_0c366fb12f70906ecfa27067f76c9fa7
#
_entry.id   0c366fb12f70906ecfa27067f76c9fa7
#
_cell.length_a   1.000
_cell.length_b   1.000
_cell.length_c   1.000
_cell.angle_alpha   90.00
_cell.angle_beta   90.00
_cell.angle_gamma   90.00
#
_symmetry.space_group_name_H-M   'P 1'
#
loop_
_entity.id
_entity.type
_entity.pdbx_description
1 polymer ?
#
loop_
_entity_poly.entity_id
_entity_poly.type
_entity_poly.pdbx_seq_one_letter_code
_entity_poly.pdbx_strand_id
1 'polypeptide(L)'
;GNEFWHLKYIIDRVEDKTRVGVCLDTCHTFTAGYDLLEDYERVFNEFEEVVGFQYLRAMHLNDSKKTLGSRVDRHDSIGKGFIGFPFFEKLMRDPRFDNMPLILETIDETLWPQEIAWLREQSESK
;
A
#
# COMPACT_ATOMS: atom_id res chain seq x y z
N GLY A 1 -6.29 3.50 -11.79
CA GLY A 1 -5.77 2.33 -12.46
C GLY A 1 -5.59 1.14 -11.55
N ASN A 2 -5.87 -0.02 -12.11
CA ASN A 2 -5.74 -1.26 -11.35
C ASN A 2 -4.32 -1.83 -11.37
N GLU A 3 -3.51 -1.39 -12.31
CA GLU A 3 -2.16 -1.93 -12.50
C GLU A 3 -1.13 -0.82 -12.57
N PHE A 4 0.11 -1.15 -12.22
CA PHE A 4 1.20 -0.17 -12.16
C PHE A 4 1.44 0.50 -13.51
N TRP A 5 1.31 -0.21 -14.61
CA TRP A 5 1.52 0.40 -15.92
C TRP A 5 0.48 1.47 -16.25
N HIS A 6 -0.70 1.40 -15.66
CA HIS A 6 -1.71 2.47 -15.80
C HIS A 6 -1.18 3.77 -15.21
N LEU A 7 -0.53 3.68 -14.04
CA LEU A 7 0.07 4.84 -13.37
C LEU A 7 1.18 5.42 -14.21
N LYS A 8 2.05 4.56 -14.76
CA LYS A 8 3.12 5.00 -15.64
C LYS A 8 2.58 5.69 -16.88
N TYR A 9 1.52 5.14 -17.48
CA TYR A 9 0.87 5.72 -18.64
C TYR A 9 0.42 7.16 -18.35
N ILE A 10 -0.19 7.39 -17.20
CA ILE A 10 -0.65 8.72 -16.78
C ILE A 10 0.55 9.65 -16.55
N ILE A 11 1.56 9.18 -15.82
CA ILE A 11 2.75 9.98 -15.49
C ILE A 11 3.48 10.42 -16.77
N ASP A 12 3.64 9.52 -17.72
CA ASP A 12 4.35 9.81 -18.97
C ASP A 12 3.68 10.92 -19.79
N ARG A 13 2.38 11.14 -19.56
CA ARG A 13 1.60 12.16 -20.25
C ARG A 13 1.49 13.47 -19.49
N VAL A 14 2.02 13.54 -18.28
CA VAL A 14 2.07 14.78 -17.51
C VAL A 14 3.29 15.57 -17.98
N GLU A 15 3.10 16.80 -18.41
CA GLU A 15 4.15 17.64 -18.94
C GLU A 15 5.20 17.97 -17.88
N ASP A 16 4.77 18.41 -16.72
CA ASP A 16 5.66 18.70 -15.59
C ASP A 16 5.54 17.58 -14.55
N LYS A 17 6.48 16.63 -14.59
CA LYS A 17 6.45 15.44 -13.73
C LYS A 17 6.74 15.73 -12.26
N THR A 18 7.20 16.93 -11.93
CA THR A 18 7.38 17.32 -10.53
C THR A 18 6.05 17.59 -9.84
N ARG A 19 4.97 17.73 -10.61
CA ARG A 19 3.63 18.02 -10.10
C ARG A 19 2.76 16.79 -9.97
N VAL A 20 3.27 15.60 -10.25
CA VAL A 20 2.52 14.36 -10.17
C VAL A 20 3.08 13.48 -9.06
N GLY A 21 2.21 12.80 -8.36
CA GLY A 21 2.59 11.83 -7.34
C GLY A 21 1.57 10.70 -7.29
N VAL A 22 2.00 9.58 -6.70
CA VAL A 22 1.19 8.38 -6.56
C VAL A 22 0.91 8.13 -5.09
N CYS A 23 -0.33 7.76 -4.79
CA CYS A 23 -0.72 7.23 -3.49
C CYS A 23 -1.17 5.79 -3.71
N LEU A 24 -0.47 4.82 -3.12
CA LEU A 24 -0.87 3.42 -3.22
C LEU A 24 -1.79 3.06 -2.07
N ASP A 25 -2.86 2.32 -2.38
CA ASP A 25 -3.77 1.73 -1.40
C ASP A 25 -3.47 0.24 -1.33
N THR A 26 -3.13 -0.27 -0.15
CA THR A 26 -2.73 -1.67 0.00
C THR A 26 -3.86 -2.65 -0.34
N CYS A 27 -5.09 -2.33 0.04
CA CYS A 27 -6.25 -3.14 -0.31
C CYS A 27 -6.47 -3.18 -1.82
N HIS A 28 -6.47 -2.02 -2.46
CA HIS A 28 -6.66 -1.93 -3.91
C HIS A 28 -5.58 -2.68 -4.68
N THR A 29 -4.31 -2.51 -4.28
CA THR A 29 -3.18 -3.19 -4.90
C THR A 29 -3.32 -4.71 -4.80
N PHE A 30 -3.68 -5.20 -3.61
CA PHE A 30 -3.87 -6.63 -3.37
C PHE A 30 -5.00 -7.21 -4.22
N THR A 31 -6.15 -6.55 -4.23
CA THR A 31 -7.31 -7.03 -4.99
C THR A 31 -7.13 -6.90 -6.50
N ALA A 32 -6.25 -6.00 -6.93
CA ALA A 32 -5.90 -5.88 -8.35
C ALA A 32 -5.00 -7.02 -8.85
N GLY A 33 -4.46 -7.85 -7.94
CA GLY A 33 -3.70 -9.03 -8.31
C GLY A 33 -2.23 -9.01 -7.90
N TYR A 34 -1.78 -7.99 -7.18
CA TYR A 34 -0.40 -7.95 -6.68
C TYR A 34 -0.32 -8.66 -5.33
N ASP A 35 0.37 -9.80 -5.30
CA ASP A 35 0.46 -10.63 -4.11
C ASP A 35 1.43 -10.04 -3.08
N LEU A 36 0.89 -9.21 -2.20
CA LEU A 36 1.65 -8.54 -1.15
C LEU A 36 2.17 -9.49 -0.08
N LEU A 37 1.61 -10.71 0.00
CA LEU A 37 1.99 -11.69 1.02
C LEU A 37 3.15 -12.57 0.57
N GLU A 38 2.98 -13.24 -0.58
CA GLU A 38 3.95 -14.22 -1.06
C GLU A 38 5.06 -13.59 -1.89
N ASP A 39 4.75 -12.50 -2.59
CA ASP A 39 5.67 -11.85 -3.53
C ASP A 39 5.95 -10.39 -3.17
N TYR A 40 6.05 -10.06 -1.89
CA TYR A 40 6.25 -8.71 -1.39
C TYR A 40 7.39 -7.97 -2.12
N GLU A 41 8.58 -8.56 -2.16
CA GLU A 41 9.73 -7.93 -2.81
C GLU A 41 9.52 -7.77 -4.31
N ARG A 42 8.94 -8.78 -4.95
CA ARG A 42 8.66 -8.73 -6.38
C ARG A 42 7.68 -7.60 -6.71
N VAL A 43 6.63 -7.44 -5.92
CA VAL A 43 5.64 -6.39 -6.13
C VAL A 43 6.28 -5.00 -6.07
N PHE A 44 7.07 -4.74 -5.04
CA PHE A 44 7.69 -3.42 -4.90
C PHE A 44 8.86 -3.20 -5.86
N ASN A 45 9.57 -4.25 -6.25
CA ASN A 45 10.56 -4.15 -7.31
C ASN A 45 9.90 -3.83 -8.66
N GLU A 46 8.74 -4.43 -8.94
CA GLU A 46 7.97 -4.12 -10.14
C GLU A 46 7.50 -2.67 -10.11
N PHE A 47 7.03 -2.20 -8.96
CA PHE A 47 6.64 -0.79 -8.81
C PHE A 47 7.81 0.14 -9.12
N GLU A 48 9.01 -0.15 -8.61
CA GLU A 48 10.21 0.64 -8.90
C GLU A 48 10.53 0.65 -10.38
N GLU A 49 10.46 -0.50 -11.05
CA GLU A 49 10.78 -0.61 -12.47
C GLU A 49 9.75 0.08 -13.36
N VAL A 50 8.47 -0.06 -13.03
CA VAL A 50 7.38 0.44 -13.89
C VAL A 50 7.07 1.90 -13.60
N VAL A 51 6.95 2.28 -12.34
CA VAL A 51 6.54 3.63 -11.92
C VAL A 51 7.71 4.41 -11.35
N GLY A 52 8.40 3.86 -10.36
CA GLY A 52 9.49 4.48 -9.64
C GLY A 52 9.05 5.05 -8.29
N PHE A 53 9.81 4.70 -7.23
CA PHE A 53 9.53 5.20 -5.89
C PHE A 53 9.63 6.72 -5.79
N GLN A 54 10.34 7.36 -6.72
CA GLN A 54 10.42 8.83 -6.76
C GLN A 54 9.05 9.49 -6.90
N TYR A 55 8.07 8.77 -7.46
CA TYR A 55 6.70 9.28 -7.61
C TYR A 55 5.79 8.90 -6.46
N LEU A 56 6.19 7.98 -5.60
CA LEU A 56 5.38 7.53 -4.47
C LEU A 56 5.42 8.58 -3.36
N ARG A 57 4.27 9.16 -3.03
CA ARG A 57 4.17 10.25 -2.05
C ARG A 57 3.48 9.86 -0.76
N ALA A 58 2.65 8.81 -0.80
CA ALA A 58 1.89 8.36 0.36
C ALA A 58 1.35 6.96 0.10
N MET A 59 0.92 6.30 1.19
CA MET A 59 0.19 5.03 1.08
C MET A 59 -1.02 5.08 1.99
N HIS A 60 -2.11 4.51 1.51
CA HIS A 60 -3.27 4.22 2.35
C HIS A 60 -3.15 2.78 2.84
N LEU A 61 -3.18 2.60 4.15
CA LEU A 61 -3.01 1.28 4.77
C LEU A 61 -4.38 0.71 5.12
N ASN A 62 -4.80 -0.31 4.38
CA ASN A 62 -6.07 -0.98 4.59
C ASN A 62 -5.90 -2.47 4.38
N ASP A 63 -6.52 -3.27 5.25
CA ASP A 63 -6.64 -4.69 4.97
C ASP A 63 -7.78 -4.92 3.99
N SER A 64 -8.00 -6.14 3.55
CA SER A 64 -8.95 -6.44 2.49
C SER A 64 -9.95 -7.50 2.93
N LYS A 65 -11.24 -7.21 2.73
CA LYS A 65 -12.31 -8.20 2.92
C LYS A 65 -12.37 -9.21 1.79
N LYS A 66 -11.69 -8.94 0.69
CA LYS A 66 -11.74 -9.76 -0.53
C LYS A 66 -10.37 -10.35 -0.83
N THR A 67 -10.38 -11.44 -1.59
CA THR A 67 -9.17 -12.19 -1.90
C THR A 67 -8.33 -11.51 -2.97
N LEU A 68 -7.08 -12.00 -3.08
CA LEU A 68 -6.13 -11.55 -4.10
C LEU A 68 -6.76 -11.66 -5.50
N GLY A 69 -6.65 -10.57 -6.25
CA GLY A 69 -7.12 -10.56 -7.64
C GLY A 69 -8.63 -10.51 -7.82
N SER A 70 -9.40 -10.33 -6.75
CA SER A 70 -10.86 -10.31 -6.81
C SER A 70 -11.42 -9.13 -7.60
N ARG A 71 -10.65 -8.04 -7.69
CA ARG A 71 -11.03 -6.76 -8.29
C ARG A 71 -12.21 -6.10 -7.58
N VAL A 72 -12.41 -6.45 -6.31
CA VAL A 72 -13.43 -5.86 -5.44
C VAL A 72 -12.71 -5.19 -4.28
N ASP A 73 -12.70 -3.85 -4.28
CA ASP A 73 -11.98 -3.05 -3.29
C ASP A 73 -12.89 -2.81 -2.07
N ARG A 74 -12.70 -3.63 -1.04
CA ARG A 74 -13.42 -3.53 0.23
C ARG A 74 -12.41 -3.53 1.37
N HIS A 75 -12.31 -2.40 2.06
CA HIS A 75 -11.39 -2.22 3.17
C HIS A 75 -11.80 -3.02 4.39
N ASP A 76 -10.81 -3.48 5.15
CA ASP A 76 -11.02 -4.10 6.46
C ASP A 76 -9.99 -3.54 7.43
N SER A 77 -10.22 -3.78 8.71
CA SER A 77 -9.30 -3.35 9.76
C SER A 77 -7.98 -4.12 9.67
N ILE A 78 -6.89 -3.46 10.04
CA ILE A 78 -5.55 -4.04 9.95
C ILE A 78 -5.51 -5.39 10.67
N GLY A 79 -5.06 -6.40 9.96
CA GLY A 79 -4.91 -7.75 10.48
C GLY A 79 -6.17 -8.61 10.47
N LYS A 80 -7.31 -8.04 10.09
CA LYS A 80 -8.59 -8.76 10.12
C LYS A 80 -9.06 -9.23 8.74
N GLY A 81 -8.31 -8.92 7.70
CA GLY A 81 -8.65 -9.30 6.34
C GLY A 81 -7.69 -10.31 5.72
N PHE A 82 -7.76 -10.43 4.42
CA PHE A 82 -6.94 -11.40 3.66
C PHE A 82 -5.48 -10.98 3.53
N ILE A 83 -5.13 -9.72 3.79
CA ILE A 83 -3.72 -9.27 3.77
C ILE A 83 -3.03 -9.70 5.06
N GLY A 84 -3.60 -9.33 6.22
CA GLY A 84 -3.12 -9.80 7.53
C GLY A 84 -1.95 -9.01 8.12
N PHE A 85 -1.69 -9.21 9.40
CA PHE A 85 -0.63 -8.54 10.15
C PHE A 85 0.78 -8.69 9.57
N PRO A 86 1.20 -9.87 9.10
CA PRO A 86 2.60 -10.04 8.63
C PRO A 86 3.01 -9.07 7.54
N PHE A 87 2.13 -8.75 6.62
CA PHE A 87 2.44 -7.77 5.58
C PHE A 87 2.67 -6.38 6.18
N PHE A 88 1.77 -5.93 7.05
CA PHE A 88 1.88 -4.59 7.64
C PHE A 88 3.09 -4.47 8.56
N GLU A 89 3.44 -5.54 9.26
CA GLU A 89 4.66 -5.59 10.06
C GLU A 89 5.89 -5.38 9.17
N LYS A 90 5.95 -6.10 8.07
CA LYS A 90 7.06 -6.01 7.12
C LYS A 90 7.13 -4.62 6.49
N LEU A 91 5.98 -4.06 6.11
CA LEU A 91 5.90 -2.74 5.52
C LEU A 91 6.44 -1.66 6.46
N MET A 92 6.04 -1.71 7.73
CA MET A 92 6.46 -0.71 8.72
C MET A 92 7.94 -0.77 9.03
N ARG A 93 8.58 -1.90 8.79
CA ARG A 93 10.02 -2.10 8.99
C ARG A 93 10.84 -1.85 7.72
N ASP A 94 10.18 -1.60 6.61
CA ASP A 94 10.83 -1.41 5.32
C ASP A 94 11.33 0.03 5.19
N PRO A 95 12.67 0.25 5.09
CA PRO A 95 13.21 1.60 5.03
C PRO A 95 12.82 2.39 3.79
N ARG A 96 12.34 1.71 2.73
CA ARG A 96 11.85 2.40 1.53
C ARG A 96 10.66 3.30 1.82
N PHE A 97 9.93 3.03 2.91
CA PHE A 97 8.73 3.79 3.29
C PHE A 97 8.94 4.70 4.49
N ASP A 98 10.19 4.89 4.92
CA ASP A 98 10.50 5.80 6.01
C ASP A 98 10.17 7.25 5.61
N ASN A 99 9.64 8.01 6.57
CA ASN A 99 9.27 9.42 6.38
C ASN A 99 8.18 9.67 5.33
N MET A 100 7.46 8.61 4.93
CA MET A 100 6.35 8.71 4.01
C MET A 100 5.04 8.75 4.80
N PRO A 101 4.09 9.62 4.45
CA PRO A 101 2.76 9.56 5.06
C PRO A 101 2.08 8.22 4.81
N LEU A 102 1.67 7.57 5.89
CA LEU A 102 0.94 6.30 5.85
C LEU A 102 -0.40 6.55 6.54
N ILE A 103 -1.47 6.45 5.78
CA ILE A 103 -2.80 6.91 6.19
C ILE A 103 -3.76 5.73 6.27
N LEU A 104 -4.45 5.61 7.41
CA LEU A 104 -5.48 4.60 7.60
C LEU A 104 -6.80 5.06 7.00
N GLU A 105 -7.46 4.15 6.29
CA GLU A 105 -8.83 4.35 5.80
C GLU A 105 -9.70 3.15 6.12
N THR A 106 -9.32 2.40 7.17
CA THR A 106 -10.06 1.23 7.60
C THR A 106 -11.46 1.62 8.07
N ILE A 107 -12.39 0.65 7.97
CA ILE A 107 -13.82 0.94 8.08
C ILE A 107 -14.32 1.22 9.50
N ASP A 108 -13.61 0.73 10.53
CA ASP A 108 -14.01 0.90 11.93
C ASP A 108 -13.11 1.92 12.62
N GLU A 109 -13.56 3.17 12.65
CA GLU A 109 -12.78 4.26 13.24
C GLU A 109 -12.53 4.10 14.74
N THR A 110 -13.32 3.26 15.41
CA THR A 110 -13.11 3.00 16.84
C THR A 110 -11.82 2.22 17.08
N LEU A 111 -11.32 1.54 16.06
CA LEU A 111 -10.07 0.77 16.12
C LEU A 111 -8.86 1.57 15.69
N TRP A 112 -9.03 2.77 15.11
CA TRP A 112 -7.90 3.55 14.58
C TRP A 112 -6.81 3.82 15.61
N PRO A 113 -7.13 4.21 16.87
CA PRO A 113 -6.06 4.41 17.84
C PRO A 113 -5.22 3.17 18.09
N GLN A 114 -5.84 2.00 18.15
CA GLN A 114 -5.15 0.73 18.34
C GLN A 114 -4.32 0.36 17.12
N GLU A 115 -4.88 0.57 15.93
CA GLU A 115 -4.19 0.30 14.67
C GLU A 115 -2.94 1.18 14.53
N ILE A 116 -3.07 2.46 14.82
CA ILE A 116 -1.95 3.39 14.75
C ILE A 116 -0.87 3.01 15.76
N ALA A 117 -1.26 2.67 16.99
CA ALA A 117 -0.32 2.27 18.03
C ALA A 117 0.45 1.01 17.62
N TRP A 118 -0.26 0.02 17.08
CA TRP A 118 0.37 -1.22 16.62
C TRP A 118 1.35 -0.96 15.47
N LEU A 119 0.95 -0.15 14.49
CA LEU A 119 1.80 0.18 13.35
C LEU A 119 3.08 0.91 13.79
N ARG A 120 2.96 1.88 14.71
CA ARG A 120 4.12 2.59 15.23
C ARG A 120 5.07 1.67 15.97
N GLU A 121 4.51 0.74 16.75
CA GLU A 121 5.32 -0.27 17.47
C GLU A 121 6.14 -1.10 16.50
N GLN A 122 5.56 -1.53 15.38
CA GLN A 122 6.30 -2.28 14.36
C GLN A 122 7.42 -1.44 13.74
N SER A 123 7.16 -0.18 13.46
CA SER A 123 8.16 0.74 12.91
C SER A 123 9.34 0.93 13.86
N GLU A 124 9.07 1.02 15.16
CA GLU A 124 10.12 1.22 16.18
C GLU A 124 10.94 -0.03 16.44
N SER A 125 10.47 -1.19 15.99
CA SER A 125 11.13 -2.49 16.22
C SER A 125 12.15 -2.86 15.16
N LYS A 126 12.50 -1.95 14.27
CA LYS A 126 13.48 -2.20 13.19
C LYS A 126 14.83 -2.70 13.70
#